data_887faae33f76a88291cf73caf8f4f44c
#
_entry.id   887faae33f76a88291cf73caf8f4f44c
#
_cell.length_a   1.000
_cell.length_b   1.000
_cell.length_c   1.000
_cell.angle_alpha   90.00
_cell.angle_beta   90.00
_cell.angle_gamma   90.00
#
_symmetry.space_group_name_H-M   'P 1'
#
loop_
_entity.id
_entity.type
_entity.pdbx_description
1 polymer ?
#
loop_
_entity_poly.entity_id
_entity_poly.type
_entity_poly.pdbx_seq_one_letter_code
_entity_poly.pdbx_strand_id
1 'polypeptide(L)'
;MLNAKLLKLPVASHQHRHEHHQVVVGVQGEADLLIDGNASHIDAWRACLVPTDARHDYSGDQRNHVLVIDVDPYMPSVGSRAHSHYQRLKPLFRQPSTLSLDSRLQGLVQFAADEFDRAPDNSSLHQHLAGTILHCLAQRLAETPRQPAPLRNAVNPDMVRRFLLENLHRDIGVRDMAAVSCLSVSRFHDLFRQSTGTTPHQFLLQTRLEQASKLLERTSLSVSEISHRTGFSSQSALANALKKYRGTTASALRGRC
;
A
#
# COMPACT_ATOMS: atom_id res chain seq x y z
N MET A 1 -2.12 27.52 1.37
CA MET A 1 -3.52 27.27 0.89
C MET A 1 -3.62 25.83 0.46
N LEU A 2 -4.76 25.16 0.65
CA LEU A 2 -4.98 23.83 0.10
C LEU A 2 -5.53 23.92 -1.32
N ASN A 3 -4.97 23.14 -2.23
CA ASN A 3 -5.53 22.95 -3.57
C ASN A 3 -5.68 21.44 -3.79
N ALA A 4 -6.80 21.00 -4.34
CA ALA A 4 -7.02 19.58 -4.56
C ALA A 4 -7.68 19.37 -5.93
N LYS A 5 -7.21 18.34 -6.64
CA LYS A 5 -7.66 18.01 -7.99
C LYS A 5 -7.72 16.50 -8.17
N LEU A 6 -8.72 16.05 -8.91
CA LEU A 6 -8.76 14.69 -9.42
C LEU A 6 -8.07 14.68 -10.79
N LEU A 7 -7.06 13.84 -10.96
CA LEU A 7 -6.21 13.81 -12.16
C LEU A 7 -6.00 12.38 -12.65
N LYS A 8 -5.68 12.26 -13.95
CA LYS A 8 -5.03 11.09 -14.51
C LYS A 8 -3.54 11.37 -14.65
N LEU A 9 -2.71 10.50 -14.09
CA LEU A 9 -1.27 10.59 -14.31
C LEU A 9 -0.94 10.05 -15.70
N PRO A 10 0.01 10.67 -16.44
CA PRO A 10 0.41 10.22 -17.76
C PRO A 10 1.10 8.84 -17.70
N VAL A 11 1.01 8.12 -18.82
CA VAL A 11 1.71 6.83 -18.96
C VAL A 11 3.23 7.00 -19.01
N ALA A 12 3.69 8.11 -19.60
CA ALA A 12 5.11 8.45 -19.64
C ALA A 12 5.52 9.19 -18.37
N SER A 13 6.66 8.80 -17.81
CA SER A 13 7.22 9.47 -16.64
C SER A 13 7.65 10.91 -16.94
N HIS A 14 7.32 11.81 -16.04
CA HIS A 14 7.73 13.22 -16.08
C HIS A 14 8.33 13.64 -14.75
N GLN A 15 9.61 13.98 -14.76
CA GLN A 15 10.29 14.47 -13.57
C GLN A 15 9.96 15.94 -13.33
N HIS A 16 9.59 16.29 -12.09
CA HIS A 16 9.39 17.65 -11.66
C HIS A 16 9.69 17.86 -10.17
N ARG A 17 9.61 19.13 -9.75
CA ARG A 17 9.83 19.57 -8.39
C ARG A 17 8.97 20.79 -8.13
N HIS A 18 8.48 20.95 -6.93
CA HIS A 18 7.65 22.10 -6.54
C HIS A 18 7.92 22.53 -5.09
N GLU A 19 7.57 23.78 -4.77
CA GLU A 19 7.80 24.40 -3.47
C GLU A 19 6.70 24.13 -2.45
N HIS A 20 5.71 23.31 -2.78
CA HIS A 20 4.64 22.90 -1.88
C HIS A 20 4.76 21.41 -1.54
N HIS A 21 4.14 21.01 -0.44
CA HIS A 21 3.96 19.58 -0.16
C HIS A 21 2.83 19.03 -1.02
N GLN A 22 2.92 17.76 -1.38
CA GLN A 22 1.90 17.11 -2.17
C GLN A 22 1.52 15.77 -1.56
N VAL A 23 0.22 15.44 -1.57
CA VAL A 23 -0.31 14.13 -1.25
C VAL A 23 -0.99 13.58 -2.48
N VAL A 24 -0.54 12.43 -2.95
CA VAL A 24 -1.13 11.71 -4.08
C VAL A 24 -1.86 10.50 -3.53
N VAL A 25 -3.17 10.47 -3.69
CA VAL A 25 -4.04 9.39 -3.17
C VAL A 25 -4.62 8.63 -4.34
N GLY A 26 -4.44 7.31 -4.36
CA GLY A 26 -5.05 6.47 -5.39
C GLY A 26 -6.56 6.39 -5.23
N VAL A 27 -7.28 6.56 -6.34
CA VAL A 27 -8.74 6.43 -6.43
C VAL A 27 -9.11 5.21 -7.26
N GLN A 28 -8.46 5.05 -8.42
CA GLN A 28 -8.69 3.94 -9.34
C GLN A 28 -7.41 3.64 -10.14
N GLY A 29 -7.25 2.38 -10.58
CA GLY A 29 -6.08 1.95 -11.34
C GLY A 29 -4.82 1.95 -10.49
N GLU A 30 -3.68 2.00 -11.16
CA GLU A 30 -2.36 1.93 -10.53
C GLU A 30 -1.45 3.03 -11.08
N ALA A 31 -0.57 3.54 -10.22
CA ALA A 31 0.47 4.49 -10.59
C ALA A 31 1.76 4.21 -9.81
N ASP A 32 2.89 4.49 -10.43
CA ASP A 32 4.20 4.43 -9.81
C ASP A 32 4.76 5.84 -9.62
N LEU A 33 5.30 6.11 -8.44
CA LEU A 33 6.02 7.33 -8.12
C LEU A 33 7.45 7.00 -7.73
N LEU A 34 8.39 7.75 -8.26
CA LEU A 34 9.78 7.71 -7.84
C LEU A 34 10.10 9.02 -7.12
N ILE A 35 10.34 9.00 -5.81
CA ILE A 35 10.58 10.19 -5.00
C ILE A 35 11.98 10.10 -4.40
N ASP A 36 12.87 11.04 -4.76
CA ASP A 36 14.29 11.05 -4.36
C ASP A 36 14.97 9.68 -4.55
N GLY A 37 14.66 9.00 -5.69
CA GLY A 37 15.19 7.68 -6.02
C GLY A 37 14.50 6.51 -5.32
N ASN A 38 13.46 6.74 -4.50
CA ASN A 38 12.68 5.69 -3.85
C ASN A 38 11.37 5.46 -4.62
N ALA A 39 11.17 4.24 -5.11
CA ALA A 39 9.94 3.87 -5.80
C ALA A 39 8.79 3.67 -4.81
N SER A 40 7.63 4.23 -5.13
CA SER A 40 6.37 4.05 -4.41
C SER A 40 5.29 3.65 -5.40
N HIS A 41 4.47 2.69 -5.03
CA HIS A 41 3.33 2.26 -5.84
C HIS A 41 2.04 2.76 -5.20
N ILE A 42 1.15 3.32 -6.02
CA ILE A 42 -0.14 3.87 -5.61
C ILE A 42 -1.26 3.06 -6.27
N ASP A 43 -2.17 2.61 -5.47
CA ASP A 43 -3.44 2.02 -5.83
C ASP A 43 -4.56 2.65 -4.98
N ALA A 44 -5.81 2.22 -5.13
CA ALA A 44 -6.96 2.76 -4.37
C ALA A 44 -6.85 2.60 -2.83
N TRP A 45 -5.80 1.92 -2.32
CA TRP A 45 -5.55 1.68 -0.91
C TRP A 45 -4.36 2.46 -0.36
N ARG A 46 -3.79 3.40 -1.14
CA ARG A 46 -2.55 4.08 -0.78
C ARG A 46 -2.57 5.57 -1.03
N ALA A 47 -1.88 6.28 -0.13
CA ALA A 47 -1.52 7.67 -0.28
C ALA A 47 -0.01 7.82 -0.23
N CYS A 48 0.57 8.55 -1.17
CA CYS A 48 1.97 8.91 -1.20
C CYS A 48 2.16 10.35 -0.74
N LEU A 49 3.08 10.57 0.19
CA LEU A 49 3.39 11.86 0.79
C LEU A 49 4.70 12.38 0.19
N VAL A 50 4.63 13.50 -0.53
CA VAL A 50 5.74 14.15 -1.21
C VAL A 50 6.05 15.46 -0.50
N PRO A 51 7.16 15.56 0.24
CA PRO A 51 7.59 16.82 0.86
C PRO A 51 7.93 17.88 -0.17
N THR A 52 7.93 19.14 0.25
CA THR A 52 8.49 20.28 -0.50
C THR A 52 9.89 19.93 -1.01
N ASP A 53 10.21 20.37 -2.21
CA ASP A 53 11.52 20.21 -2.84
C ASP A 53 11.97 18.77 -3.15
N ALA A 54 11.18 17.75 -2.79
CA ALA A 54 11.47 16.38 -3.18
C ALA A 54 11.34 16.22 -4.71
N ARG A 55 12.41 15.69 -5.32
CA ARG A 55 12.40 15.39 -6.76
C ARG A 55 11.58 14.12 -6.99
N HIS A 56 10.59 14.19 -7.86
CA HIS A 56 9.76 13.03 -8.12
C HIS A 56 9.35 12.89 -9.58
N ASP A 57 9.20 11.63 -9.97
CA ASP A 57 8.65 11.18 -11.24
C ASP A 57 7.37 10.40 -10.98
N TYR A 58 6.44 10.45 -11.91
CA TYR A 58 5.24 9.62 -11.85
C TYR A 58 4.87 9.06 -13.21
N SER A 59 4.32 7.85 -13.19
CA SER A 59 3.69 7.22 -14.34
C SER A 59 2.48 6.42 -13.89
N GLY A 60 1.42 6.44 -14.65
CA GLY A 60 0.20 5.71 -14.33
C GLY A 60 -0.23 4.77 -15.44
N ASP A 61 -1.05 3.77 -15.12
CA ASP A 61 -1.73 2.98 -16.13
C ASP A 61 -2.81 3.83 -16.83
N GLN A 62 -3.38 3.34 -17.94
CA GLN A 62 -4.40 4.09 -18.70
C GLN A 62 -5.70 4.33 -17.93
N ARG A 63 -5.95 3.59 -16.84
CA ARG A 63 -7.17 3.65 -16.03
C ARG A 63 -6.98 4.37 -14.71
N ASN A 64 -5.75 4.83 -14.42
CA ASN A 64 -5.47 5.49 -13.17
C ASN A 64 -6.28 6.77 -12.98
N HIS A 65 -6.75 6.99 -11.75
CA HIS A 65 -7.23 8.27 -11.25
C HIS A 65 -6.64 8.47 -9.87
N VAL A 66 -6.09 9.63 -9.64
CA VAL A 66 -5.50 10.01 -8.36
C VAL A 66 -6.09 11.34 -7.90
N LEU A 67 -6.32 11.44 -6.60
CA LEU A 67 -6.60 12.70 -5.94
C LEU A 67 -5.28 13.31 -5.52
N VAL A 68 -4.94 14.46 -6.09
CA VAL A 68 -3.73 15.22 -5.75
C VAL A 68 -4.11 16.39 -4.86
N ILE A 69 -3.48 16.48 -3.69
CA ILE A 69 -3.69 17.55 -2.70
C ILE A 69 -2.38 18.28 -2.49
N ASP A 70 -2.34 19.53 -2.92
CA ASP A 70 -1.22 20.43 -2.71
C ASP A 70 -1.40 21.19 -1.39
N VAL A 71 -0.36 21.24 -0.57
CA VAL A 71 -0.34 21.89 0.74
C VAL A 71 0.80 22.91 0.74
N ASP A 72 0.43 24.18 0.76
CA ASP A 72 1.38 25.28 0.81
C ASP A 72 2.03 25.35 2.21
N PRO A 73 3.37 25.20 2.33
CA PRO A 73 4.07 25.27 3.61
C PRO A 73 4.22 26.71 4.12
N TYR A 74 4.07 27.72 3.26
CA TYR A 74 4.19 29.12 3.63
C TYR A 74 2.87 29.61 4.25
N MET A 75 2.89 29.72 5.56
CA MET A 75 1.71 30.01 6.33
C MET A 75 1.56 31.49 6.72
N PRO A 76 0.30 31.98 6.79
CA PRO A 76 0.04 33.27 7.42
C PRO A 76 0.46 33.26 8.90
N SER A 77 0.71 34.43 9.42
CA SER A 77 1.22 34.79 10.74
C SER A 77 1.02 33.76 11.87
N VAL A 78 2.09 33.53 12.65
CA VAL A 78 2.10 32.77 13.90
C VAL A 78 0.89 33.18 14.76
N GLY A 79 0.11 32.17 15.21
CA GLY A 79 -1.09 32.40 16.04
C GLY A 79 -2.42 32.35 15.30
N SER A 80 -2.43 32.29 13.95
CA SER A 80 -3.68 32.11 13.19
C SER A 80 -4.20 30.66 13.28
N ARG A 81 -5.52 30.48 13.06
CA ARG A 81 -6.11 29.14 12.93
C ARG A 81 -5.44 28.33 11.81
N ALA A 82 -5.05 28.98 10.73
CA ALA A 82 -4.35 28.37 9.61
C ALA A 82 -2.97 27.84 10.00
N HIS A 83 -2.22 28.58 10.82
CA HIS A 83 -0.95 28.12 11.37
C HIS A 83 -1.13 26.88 12.25
N SER A 84 -2.09 26.89 13.17
CA SER A 84 -2.39 25.74 14.04
C SER A 84 -2.82 24.50 13.23
N HIS A 85 -3.54 24.71 12.13
CA HIS A 85 -3.96 23.66 11.21
C HIS A 85 -2.75 23.00 10.54
N TYR A 86 -1.85 23.81 9.95
CA TYR A 86 -0.64 23.31 9.32
C TYR A 86 0.28 22.56 10.28
N GLN A 87 0.46 23.05 11.50
CA GLN A 87 1.29 22.36 12.50
C GLN A 87 0.83 20.92 12.77
N ARG A 88 -0.47 20.64 12.65
CA ARG A 88 -1.02 19.28 12.76
C ARG A 88 -0.70 18.42 11.53
N LEU A 89 -0.57 19.02 10.36
CA LEU A 89 -0.26 18.32 9.10
C LEU A 89 1.25 18.15 8.88
N LYS A 90 2.08 18.99 9.48
CA LYS A 90 3.54 18.98 9.34
C LYS A 90 4.19 17.59 9.52
N PRO A 91 3.73 16.72 10.44
CA PRO A 91 4.28 15.36 10.57
C PRO A 91 4.17 14.49 9.32
N LEU A 92 3.16 14.74 8.44
CA LEU A 92 3.00 14.03 7.18
C LEU A 92 4.18 14.24 6.22
N PHE A 93 4.84 15.41 6.30
CA PHE A 93 5.80 15.86 5.30
C PHE A 93 7.25 15.90 5.81
N ARG A 94 7.57 15.13 6.85
CA ARG A 94 8.95 15.04 7.37
C ARG A 94 9.90 14.34 6.40
N GLN A 95 9.40 13.38 5.68
CA GLN A 95 10.12 12.61 4.66
C GLN A 95 9.12 12.00 3.68
N PRO A 96 9.54 11.66 2.46
CA PRO A 96 8.72 10.89 1.55
C PRO A 96 8.25 9.60 2.21
N SER A 97 6.96 9.29 2.11
CA SER A 97 6.40 8.07 2.70
C SER A 97 5.10 7.66 2.01
N THR A 98 4.73 6.41 2.15
CA THR A 98 3.46 5.87 1.67
C THR A 98 2.65 5.39 2.87
N LEU A 99 1.37 5.75 2.90
CA LEU A 99 0.42 5.33 3.92
C LEU A 99 -0.63 4.42 3.30
N SER A 100 -0.97 3.34 4.00
CA SER A 100 -2.11 2.50 3.65
C SER A 100 -3.41 3.15 4.13
N LEU A 101 -4.43 3.10 3.29
CA LEU A 101 -5.77 3.56 3.62
C LEU A 101 -6.57 2.41 4.21
N ASP A 102 -7.25 2.65 5.33
CA ASP A 102 -8.29 1.73 5.80
C ASP A 102 -9.57 1.92 4.96
N SER A 103 -10.52 1.00 5.08
CA SER A 103 -11.76 1.03 4.30
C SER A 103 -12.61 2.29 4.52
N ARG A 104 -12.54 2.90 5.71
CA ARG A 104 -13.27 4.14 6.02
C ARG A 104 -12.65 5.33 5.30
N LEU A 105 -11.32 5.42 5.34
CA LEU A 105 -10.61 6.50 4.67
C LEU A 105 -10.68 6.34 3.14
N GLN A 106 -10.63 5.12 2.63
CA GLN A 106 -10.88 4.86 1.21
C GLN A 106 -12.28 5.31 0.78
N GLY A 107 -13.33 5.00 1.59
CA GLY A 107 -14.68 5.47 1.32
C GLY A 107 -14.79 7.01 1.29
N LEU A 108 -14.07 7.72 2.17
CA LEU A 108 -14.00 9.16 2.16
C LEU A 108 -13.30 9.71 0.91
N VAL A 109 -12.21 9.07 0.49
CA VAL A 109 -11.47 9.44 -0.73
C VAL A 109 -12.34 9.23 -1.97
N GLN A 110 -13.05 8.11 -2.05
CA GLN A 110 -13.97 7.84 -3.17
C GLN A 110 -15.10 8.87 -3.20
N PHE A 111 -15.74 9.14 -2.06
CA PHE A 111 -16.75 10.19 -1.96
C PHE A 111 -16.21 11.56 -2.42
N ALA A 112 -15.02 11.93 -1.99
CA ALA A 112 -14.40 13.19 -2.41
C ALA A 112 -14.14 13.22 -3.92
N ALA A 113 -13.66 12.13 -4.51
CA ALA A 113 -13.44 12.02 -5.95
C ALA A 113 -14.75 12.19 -6.74
N ASP A 114 -15.82 11.54 -6.30
CA ASP A 114 -17.15 11.65 -6.92
C ASP A 114 -17.70 13.08 -6.84
N GLU A 115 -17.49 13.79 -5.72
CA GLU A 115 -17.91 15.18 -5.56
C GLU A 115 -17.06 16.16 -6.39
N PHE A 116 -15.77 15.85 -6.60
CA PHE A 116 -14.90 16.66 -7.48
C PHE A 116 -15.32 16.55 -8.93
N ASP A 117 -15.72 15.37 -9.40
CA ASP A 117 -16.27 15.18 -10.75
C ASP A 117 -17.64 15.85 -10.91
N ARG A 118 -18.48 15.82 -9.86
CA ARG A 118 -19.83 16.40 -9.88
C ARG A 118 -19.83 17.92 -9.86
N ALA A 119 -18.90 18.54 -9.13
CA ALA A 119 -18.83 19.98 -8.92
C ALA A 119 -17.39 20.50 -9.10
N PRO A 120 -16.81 20.44 -10.33
CA PRO A 120 -15.41 20.74 -10.59
C PRO A 120 -14.99 22.18 -10.22
N ASP A 121 -15.93 23.12 -10.24
CA ASP A 121 -15.66 24.55 -9.94
C ASP A 121 -15.86 24.90 -8.45
N ASN A 122 -16.30 23.94 -7.62
CA ASN A 122 -16.55 24.19 -6.18
C ASN A 122 -15.27 24.04 -5.35
N SER A 123 -14.37 25.02 -5.50
CA SER A 123 -13.08 25.03 -4.78
C SER A 123 -13.21 24.98 -3.26
N SER A 124 -14.28 25.57 -2.71
CA SER A 124 -14.55 25.55 -1.26
C SER A 124 -14.82 24.11 -0.77
N LEU A 125 -15.68 23.38 -1.48
CA LEU A 125 -15.97 21.96 -1.17
C LEU A 125 -14.70 21.12 -1.28
N HIS A 126 -13.92 21.30 -2.34
CA HIS A 126 -12.67 20.58 -2.57
C HIS A 126 -11.67 20.81 -1.44
N GLN A 127 -11.50 22.04 -0.97
CA GLN A 127 -10.61 22.39 0.15
C GLN A 127 -11.06 21.73 1.47
N HIS A 128 -12.35 21.69 1.76
CA HIS A 128 -12.87 21.07 2.98
C HIS A 128 -12.67 19.54 2.97
N LEU A 129 -13.00 18.88 1.84
CA LEU A 129 -12.80 17.45 1.69
C LEU A 129 -11.32 17.07 1.75
N ALA A 130 -10.45 17.81 1.04
CA ALA A 130 -9.01 17.62 1.10
C ALA A 130 -8.46 17.80 2.53
N GLY A 131 -8.89 18.84 3.23
CA GLY A 131 -8.51 19.09 4.62
C GLY A 131 -8.93 17.94 5.55
N THR A 132 -10.12 17.39 5.34
CA THR A 132 -10.62 16.24 6.12
C THR A 132 -9.77 15.00 5.85
N ILE A 133 -9.46 14.70 4.58
CA ILE A 133 -8.59 13.57 4.20
C ILE A 133 -7.21 13.72 4.84
N LEU A 134 -6.58 14.90 4.75
CA LEU A 134 -5.27 15.18 5.34
C LEU A 134 -5.26 14.97 6.86
N HIS A 135 -6.31 15.41 7.56
CA HIS A 135 -6.44 15.20 9.00
C HIS A 135 -6.58 13.72 9.35
N CYS A 136 -7.37 12.99 8.59
CA CYS A 136 -7.49 11.54 8.76
C CYS A 136 -6.15 10.83 8.52
N LEU A 137 -5.39 11.21 7.50
CA LEU A 137 -4.04 10.67 7.26
C LEU A 137 -3.09 11.00 8.41
N ALA A 138 -3.10 12.25 8.90
CA ALA A 138 -2.25 12.68 10.02
C ALA A 138 -2.57 11.90 11.31
N GLN A 139 -3.84 11.61 11.57
CA GLN A 139 -4.27 10.81 12.71
C GLN A 139 -3.76 9.38 12.58
N ARG A 140 -3.91 8.73 11.42
CA ARG A 140 -3.41 7.36 11.20
C ARG A 140 -1.89 7.28 11.32
N LEU A 141 -1.18 8.29 10.82
CA LEU A 141 0.27 8.36 10.99
C LEU A 141 0.65 8.46 12.49
N ALA A 142 -0.12 9.17 13.30
CA ALA A 142 0.11 9.29 14.74
C ALA A 142 -0.24 8.01 15.51
N GLU A 143 -1.28 7.29 15.07
CA GLU A 143 -1.74 6.03 15.67
C GLU A 143 -0.88 4.82 15.24
N THR A 144 -0.19 4.92 14.10
CA THR A 144 0.74 3.88 13.67
C THR A 144 1.92 3.86 14.64
N PRO A 145 2.17 2.76 15.41
CA PRO A 145 3.35 2.67 16.23
C PRO A 145 4.54 3.00 15.37
N ARG A 146 5.39 3.93 15.82
CA ARG A 146 6.64 4.27 15.13
C ARG A 146 7.50 3.01 15.03
N GLN A 147 7.29 2.23 13.96
CA GLN A 147 8.34 1.33 13.54
C GLN A 147 9.52 2.21 13.16
N PRO A 148 10.72 1.93 13.69
CA PRO A 148 11.92 2.61 13.20
C PRO A 148 11.87 2.54 11.67
N ALA A 149 12.09 3.68 11.02
CA ALA A 149 12.07 3.78 9.57
C ALA A 149 12.83 2.56 9.02
N PRO A 150 12.23 1.73 8.16
CA PRO A 150 12.94 0.57 7.65
C PRO A 150 14.25 1.08 7.08
N LEU A 151 15.34 0.53 7.56
CA LEU A 151 16.67 0.81 7.04
C LEU A 151 16.54 0.85 5.52
N ARG A 152 16.92 1.94 4.87
CA ARG A 152 16.69 2.27 3.44
C ARG A 152 17.07 1.16 2.44
N ASN A 153 17.52 0.01 2.94
CA ASN A 153 18.01 -1.15 2.20
C ASN A 153 17.52 -2.51 2.75
N ALA A 154 16.45 -2.59 3.53
CA ALA A 154 15.96 -3.87 4.03
C ALA A 154 14.43 -4.01 3.86
N VAL A 155 14.00 -5.15 3.35
CA VAL A 155 12.59 -5.57 3.39
C VAL A 155 12.31 -6.14 4.78
N ASN A 156 11.17 -5.79 5.36
CA ASN A 156 10.68 -6.41 6.59
C ASN A 156 9.88 -7.68 6.25
N PRO A 157 10.44 -8.90 6.45
CA PRO A 157 9.77 -10.14 6.10
C PRO A 157 8.49 -10.39 6.92
N ASP A 158 8.44 -9.90 8.16
CA ASP A 158 7.28 -10.10 9.04
C ASP A 158 6.07 -9.28 8.57
N MET A 159 6.30 -8.08 8.05
CA MET A 159 5.26 -7.26 7.43
C MET A 159 4.70 -7.96 6.19
N VAL A 160 5.57 -8.46 5.31
CA VAL A 160 5.17 -9.24 4.13
C VAL A 160 4.39 -10.49 4.54
N ARG A 161 4.87 -11.22 5.56
CA ARG A 161 4.20 -12.43 6.07
C ARG A 161 2.81 -12.13 6.62
N ARG A 162 2.63 -11.05 7.38
CA ARG A 162 1.33 -10.61 7.89
C ARG A 162 0.36 -10.33 6.75
N PHE A 163 0.79 -9.54 5.78
CA PHE A 163 0.00 -9.25 4.59
C PHE A 163 -0.43 -10.52 3.85
N LEU A 164 0.51 -11.48 3.65
CA LEU A 164 0.19 -12.75 3.02
C LEU A 164 -0.88 -13.52 3.78
N LEU A 165 -0.74 -13.66 5.12
CA LEU A 165 -1.69 -14.42 5.94
C LEU A 165 -3.11 -13.83 5.91
N GLU A 166 -3.23 -12.52 5.82
CA GLU A 166 -4.53 -11.83 5.71
C GLU A 166 -5.19 -11.99 4.33
N ASN A 167 -4.40 -12.28 3.29
CA ASN A 167 -4.86 -12.24 1.90
C ASN A 167 -4.66 -13.55 1.11
N LEU A 168 -4.23 -14.66 1.72
CA LEU A 168 -3.87 -15.92 1.02
C LEU A 168 -4.97 -16.44 0.08
N HIS A 169 -6.24 -16.16 0.38
CA HIS A 169 -7.40 -16.56 -0.41
C HIS A 169 -7.51 -15.85 -1.77
N ARG A 170 -6.72 -14.80 -1.98
CA ARG A 170 -6.69 -14.00 -3.23
C ARG A 170 -5.55 -14.48 -4.13
N ASP A 171 -5.61 -14.09 -5.39
CA ASP A 171 -4.48 -14.27 -6.32
C ASP A 171 -3.40 -13.22 -6.04
N ILE A 172 -2.49 -13.57 -5.10
CA ILE A 172 -1.39 -12.71 -4.69
C ILE A 172 -0.15 -13.05 -5.51
N GLY A 173 0.46 -12.03 -6.08
CA GLY A 173 1.74 -12.11 -6.78
C GLY A 173 2.88 -11.36 -6.08
N VAL A 174 4.05 -11.40 -6.69
CA VAL A 174 5.23 -10.67 -6.20
C VAL A 174 5.00 -9.15 -6.24
N ARG A 175 4.16 -8.65 -7.15
CA ARG A 175 3.75 -7.25 -7.22
C ARG A 175 3.10 -6.77 -5.92
N ASP A 176 2.18 -7.56 -5.37
CA ASP A 176 1.47 -7.20 -4.14
C ASP A 176 2.43 -7.17 -2.95
N MET A 177 3.36 -8.13 -2.90
CA MET A 177 4.40 -8.17 -1.86
C MET A 177 5.37 -6.98 -1.97
N ALA A 178 5.77 -6.61 -3.18
CA ALA A 178 6.61 -5.44 -3.44
C ALA A 178 5.88 -4.15 -3.06
N ALA A 179 4.61 -4.07 -3.41
CA ALA A 179 3.75 -2.95 -3.12
C ALA A 179 3.59 -2.70 -1.61
N VAL A 180 3.36 -3.75 -0.81
CA VAL A 180 3.33 -3.65 0.67
C VAL A 180 4.65 -3.16 1.25
N SER A 181 5.76 -3.48 0.58
CA SER A 181 7.10 -3.05 0.97
C SER A 181 7.49 -1.66 0.43
N CYS A 182 6.58 -1.00 -0.31
CA CYS A 182 6.84 0.28 -0.99
C CYS A 182 8.07 0.23 -1.93
N LEU A 183 8.22 -0.89 -2.66
CA LEU A 183 9.36 -1.14 -3.55
C LEU A 183 8.88 -1.52 -4.95
N SER A 184 9.68 -1.19 -5.97
CA SER A 184 9.51 -1.79 -7.29
C SER A 184 9.74 -3.31 -7.22
N VAL A 185 9.13 -4.07 -8.12
CA VAL A 185 9.25 -5.54 -8.15
C VAL A 185 10.72 -5.99 -8.22
N SER A 186 11.53 -5.33 -9.05
CA SER A 186 12.96 -5.64 -9.18
C SER A 186 13.71 -5.40 -7.87
N ARG A 187 13.54 -4.21 -7.28
CA ARG A 187 14.20 -3.87 -6.01
C ARG A 187 13.74 -4.74 -4.85
N PHE A 188 12.46 -5.07 -4.81
CA PHE A 188 11.90 -5.99 -3.82
C PHE A 188 12.53 -7.37 -3.91
N HIS A 189 12.67 -7.93 -5.13
CA HIS A 189 13.31 -9.22 -5.34
C HIS A 189 14.71 -9.29 -4.75
N ASP A 190 15.53 -8.29 -5.04
CA ASP A 190 16.93 -8.22 -4.60
C ASP A 190 17.01 -8.10 -3.07
N LEU A 191 16.31 -7.12 -2.50
CA LEU A 191 16.33 -6.87 -1.07
C LEU A 191 15.67 -8.00 -0.27
N PHE A 192 14.60 -8.59 -0.79
CA PHE A 192 13.92 -9.70 -0.14
C PHE A 192 14.82 -10.93 -0.05
N ARG A 193 15.52 -11.25 -1.15
CA ARG A 193 16.48 -12.35 -1.17
C ARG A 193 17.68 -12.10 -0.25
N GLN A 194 18.17 -10.87 -0.19
CA GLN A 194 19.25 -10.48 0.74
C GLN A 194 18.81 -10.62 2.20
N SER A 195 17.58 -10.23 2.55
CA SER A 195 17.09 -10.23 3.92
C SER A 195 16.60 -11.60 4.41
N THR A 196 16.10 -12.45 3.51
CA THR A 196 15.45 -13.73 3.88
C THR A 196 16.20 -14.96 3.38
N GLY A 197 17.16 -14.81 2.49
CA GLY A 197 17.85 -15.93 1.81
C GLY A 197 16.98 -16.67 0.80
N THR A 198 15.70 -16.30 0.63
CA THR A 198 14.73 -16.98 -0.24
C THR A 198 14.13 -16.02 -1.28
N THR A 199 13.59 -16.56 -2.37
CA THR A 199 12.86 -15.73 -3.33
C THR A 199 11.45 -15.40 -2.79
N PRO A 200 10.86 -14.26 -3.20
CA PRO A 200 9.47 -13.94 -2.83
C PRO A 200 8.47 -15.04 -3.18
N HIS A 201 8.62 -15.68 -4.32
CA HIS A 201 7.78 -16.79 -4.75
C HIS A 201 7.89 -18.01 -3.81
N GLN A 202 9.11 -18.36 -3.41
CA GLN A 202 9.35 -19.46 -2.45
C GLN A 202 8.74 -19.13 -1.09
N PHE A 203 8.89 -17.88 -0.64
CA PHE A 203 8.32 -17.43 0.63
C PHE A 203 6.79 -17.48 0.63
N LEU A 204 6.13 -17.01 -0.44
CA LEU A 204 4.68 -17.11 -0.62
C LEU A 204 4.24 -18.59 -0.57
N LEU A 205 4.90 -19.46 -1.32
CA LEU A 205 4.57 -20.89 -1.35
C LEU A 205 4.74 -21.52 0.04
N GLN A 206 5.82 -21.24 0.76
CA GLN A 206 6.04 -21.71 2.12
C GLN A 206 4.95 -21.25 3.08
N THR A 207 4.57 -19.95 3.01
CA THR A 207 3.50 -19.40 3.84
C THR A 207 2.14 -20.06 3.54
N ARG A 208 1.82 -20.31 2.27
CA ARG A 208 0.62 -21.06 1.85
C ARG A 208 0.62 -22.48 2.40
N LEU A 209 1.73 -23.19 2.30
CA LEU A 209 1.87 -24.56 2.79
C LEU A 209 1.80 -24.66 4.31
N GLU A 210 2.40 -23.72 5.04
CA GLU A 210 2.32 -23.65 6.50
C GLU A 210 0.88 -23.43 6.97
N GLN A 211 0.16 -22.53 6.32
CA GLN A 211 -1.23 -22.27 6.67
C GLN A 211 -2.14 -23.45 6.31
N ALA A 212 -1.91 -24.08 5.14
CA ALA A 212 -2.66 -25.28 4.76
C ALA A 212 -2.42 -26.43 5.74
N SER A 213 -1.18 -26.65 6.18
CA SER A 213 -0.86 -27.69 7.17
C SER A 213 -1.58 -27.42 8.50
N LYS A 214 -1.55 -26.18 8.99
CA LYS A 214 -2.28 -25.80 10.23
C LYS A 214 -3.79 -26.05 10.12
N LEU A 215 -4.39 -25.73 8.97
CA LEU A 215 -5.81 -25.97 8.75
C LEU A 215 -6.13 -27.46 8.66
N LEU A 216 -5.28 -28.25 8.01
CA LEU A 216 -5.43 -29.71 7.93
C LEU A 216 -5.34 -30.39 9.31
N GLU A 217 -4.45 -29.91 10.18
CA GLU A 217 -4.25 -30.46 11.53
C GLU A 217 -5.34 -30.01 12.52
N ARG A 218 -5.90 -28.81 12.35
CA ARG A 218 -6.74 -28.18 13.39
C ARG A 218 -8.21 -28.07 13.04
N THR A 219 -8.62 -28.43 11.81
CA THR A 219 -10.01 -28.25 11.35
C THR A 219 -10.50 -29.45 10.57
N SER A 220 -11.83 -29.60 10.48
CA SER A 220 -12.52 -30.58 9.65
C SER A 220 -12.81 -30.11 8.22
N LEU A 221 -12.28 -28.94 7.81
CA LEU A 221 -12.49 -28.39 6.47
C LEU A 221 -12.05 -29.37 5.38
N SER A 222 -12.75 -29.40 4.25
CA SER A 222 -12.35 -30.23 3.12
C SER A 222 -11.01 -29.80 2.54
N VAL A 223 -10.24 -30.71 1.93
CA VAL A 223 -8.97 -30.36 1.29
C VAL A 223 -9.20 -29.34 0.15
N SER A 224 -10.33 -29.42 -0.53
CA SER A 224 -10.74 -28.46 -1.55
C SER A 224 -10.91 -27.07 -0.96
N GLU A 225 -11.60 -26.95 0.15
CA GLU A 225 -11.81 -25.68 0.83
C GLU A 225 -10.52 -25.07 1.38
N ILE A 226 -9.64 -25.91 1.96
CA ILE A 226 -8.32 -25.50 2.42
C ILE A 226 -7.47 -25.01 1.25
N SER A 227 -7.49 -25.71 0.10
CA SER A 227 -6.76 -25.25 -1.09
C SER A 227 -7.19 -23.84 -1.52
N HIS A 228 -8.49 -23.59 -1.57
CA HIS A 228 -9.03 -22.29 -1.93
C HIS A 228 -8.67 -21.20 -0.90
N ARG A 229 -8.84 -21.47 0.39
CA ARG A 229 -8.49 -20.51 1.47
C ARG A 229 -7.01 -20.16 1.55
N THR A 230 -6.15 -21.06 1.05
CA THR A 230 -4.69 -20.88 1.07
C THR A 230 -4.09 -20.51 -0.30
N GLY A 231 -4.95 -20.20 -1.26
CA GLY A 231 -4.57 -19.66 -2.57
C GLY A 231 -3.96 -20.69 -3.52
N PHE A 232 -4.23 -21.98 -3.34
CA PHE A 232 -3.91 -23.00 -4.35
C PHE A 232 -5.04 -23.09 -5.37
N SER A 233 -4.68 -23.23 -6.63
CA SER A 233 -5.64 -23.32 -7.76
C SER A 233 -6.54 -24.53 -7.71
N SER A 234 -6.13 -25.60 -6.98
CA SER A 234 -6.92 -26.83 -6.83
C SER A 234 -6.41 -27.67 -5.67
N GLN A 235 -7.24 -28.64 -5.24
CA GLN A 235 -6.85 -29.68 -4.29
C GLN A 235 -5.62 -30.48 -4.76
N SER A 236 -5.52 -30.76 -6.07
CA SER A 236 -4.39 -31.48 -6.65
C SER A 236 -3.10 -30.64 -6.56
N ALA A 237 -3.20 -29.31 -6.78
CA ALA A 237 -2.06 -28.40 -6.65
C ALA A 237 -1.53 -28.38 -5.21
N LEU A 238 -2.42 -28.31 -4.21
CA LEU A 238 -2.05 -28.40 -2.80
C LEU A 238 -1.41 -29.76 -2.45
N ALA A 239 -2.00 -30.87 -2.89
CA ALA A 239 -1.49 -32.20 -2.63
C ALA A 239 -0.08 -32.41 -3.21
N ASN A 240 0.14 -31.96 -4.45
CA ASN A 240 1.45 -32.01 -5.12
C ASN A 240 2.48 -31.15 -4.37
N ALA A 241 2.09 -29.95 -3.93
CA ALA A 241 2.96 -29.05 -3.19
C ALA A 241 3.34 -29.63 -1.81
N LEU A 242 2.40 -30.20 -1.07
CA LEU A 242 2.65 -30.89 0.21
C LEU A 242 3.64 -32.04 0.01
N LYS A 243 3.41 -32.88 -1.00
CA LYS A 243 4.31 -34.01 -1.29
C LYS A 243 5.70 -33.54 -1.66
N LYS A 244 5.81 -32.53 -2.55
CA LYS A 244 7.09 -32.03 -3.07
C LYS A 244 7.91 -31.29 -2.01
N TYR A 245 7.29 -30.41 -1.24
CA TYR A 245 8.00 -29.46 -0.37
C TYR A 245 7.97 -29.83 1.12
N ARG A 246 7.06 -30.72 1.54
CA ARG A 246 6.93 -31.16 2.94
C ARG A 246 7.07 -32.69 3.11
N GLY A 247 7.19 -33.45 2.03
CA GLY A 247 7.30 -34.90 2.06
C GLY A 247 6.10 -35.61 2.69
N THR A 248 4.92 -34.96 2.76
CA THR A 248 3.74 -35.48 3.45
C THR A 248 2.48 -35.35 2.58
N THR A 249 1.39 -35.97 3.03
CA THR A 249 0.08 -35.88 2.37
C THR A 249 -0.95 -35.20 3.30
N ALA A 250 -2.02 -34.69 2.72
CA ALA A 250 -3.11 -34.07 3.48
C ALA A 250 -3.72 -35.06 4.51
N SER A 251 -3.87 -36.33 4.12
CA SER A 251 -4.38 -37.40 5.03
C SER A 251 -3.44 -37.69 6.19
N ALA A 252 -2.12 -37.72 5.94
CA ALA A 252 -1.11 -37.94 6.98
C ALA A 252 -1.04 -36.79 8.00
N LEU A 253 -1.34 -35.55 7.57
CA LEU A 253 -1.43 -34.39 8.46
C LEU A 253 -2.68 -34.44 9.35
N ARG A 254 -3.81 -34.92 8.81
CA ARG A 254 -5.07 -35.08 9.56
C ARG A 254 -5.02 -36.21 10.60
N GLY A 255 -4.25 -37.23 10.36
CA GLY A 255 -4.12 -38.38 11.27
C GLY A 255 -3.17 -38.15 12.47
N ARG A 256 -2.65 -36.92 12.63
CA ARG A 256 -1.78 -36.51 13.74
C ARG A 256 -2.51 -35.84 14.92
N CYS A 257 -3.84 -35.74 14.85
CA CYS A 257 -4.70 -35.26 15.95
C CYS A 257 -5.26 -36.43 16.75
#